data_1226f4e1db6724d8c4bf63a6b462c063
#
_entry.id   1226f4e1db6724d8c4bf63a6b462c063
#
_cell.length_a   1.000
_cell.length_b   1.000
_cell.length_c   1.000
_cell.angle_alpha   90.00
_cell.angle_beta   90.00
_cell.angle_gamma   90.00
#
_symmetry.space_group_name_H-M   'P 1'
#
loop_
_entity.id
_entity.type
_entity.pdbx_description
1 polymer ?
#
loop_
_entity_poly.entity_id
_entity_poly.type
_entity_poly.pdbx_seq_one_letter_code
_entity_poly.pdbx_strand_id
1 'polypeptide(L)'
;MIWSNTGSLDNQETLLKASIKTRQEQIKTTYADDQRFSRKLDDEISQQQRINSWTKDFTSNYVGIVSFYLDGYEYSLTSQTYQSFTPTQVRQMVRGQVPDQDDALRGKTTLYRIVQNGSWNVLFLSADKDWNPVNGQTYQLKLGRFDSTQVSATVESFSRSGGELLVRLRVESDVHPVLYMRSTEATLGENMDTFRVPERALYVQNETQGIVVVEGQTESFHPISVLTKADGYIYFQPVQQGLLYEGLTVKLF
;
A
#
# COMPACT_ATOMS: atom_id res chain seq x y z
N MET A 1 -16.55 -13.10 -9.90
CA MET A 1 -17.60 -14.07 -9.54
C MET A 1 -17.06 -15.51 -9.63
N ILE A 2 -16.03 -15.88 -8.79
CA ILE A 2 -15.37 -17.22 -8.78
C ILE A 2 -15.29 -17.82 -7.35
N TRP A 3 -15.90 -17.18 -6.35
CA TRP A 3 -15.71 -17.56 -4.94
C TRP A 3 -16.86 -18.38 -4.31
N SER A 4 -17.80 -18.91 -5.10
CA SER A 4 -18.97 -19.62 -4.57
C SER A 4 -18.86 -21.14 -4.53
N ASN A 5 -17.68 -21.76 -4.76
CA ASN A 5 -17.57 -23.22 -4.83
C ASN A 5 -16.42 -23.83 -4.00
N THR A 6 -15.82 -23.09 -3.07
CA THR A 6 -14.76 -23.63 -2.19
C THR A 6 -15.28 -24.74 -1.28
N GLY A 7 -16.49 -24.64 -0.76
CA GLY A 7 -17.06 -25.68 0.09
C GLY A 7 -17.27 -27.04 -0.62
N SER A 8 -17.44 -27.05 -1.93
CA SER A 8 -17.52 -28.28 -2.74
C SER A 8 -16.14 -28.93 -2.94
N LEU A 9 -15.09 -28.11 -3.11
CA LEU A 9 -13.70 -28.58 -3.26
C LEU A 9 -13.16 -29.17 -1.99
N ASP A 10 -13.37 -28.53 -0.83
CA ASP A 10 -12.95 -29.03 0.47
C ASP A 10 -13.62 -30.37 0.83
N ASN A 11 -14.90 -30.51 0.51
CA ASN A 11 -15.61 -31.77 0.67
C ASN A 11 -15.08 -32.87 -0.26
N GLN A 12 -14.78 -32.55 -1.51
CA GLN A 12 -14.20 -33.51 -2.46
C GLN A 12 -12.79 -33.93 -2.05
N GLU A 13 -11.97 -33.01 -1.58
CA GLU A 13 -10.63 -33.30 -1.05
C GLU A 13 -10.71 -34.20 0.19
N THR A 14 -11.64 -33.94 1.09
CA THR A 14 -11.86 -34.77 2.29
C THR A 14 -12.29 -36.18 1.90
N LEU A 15 -13.23 -36.33 0.96
CA LEU A 15 -13.66 -37.62 0.47
C LEU A 15 -12.53 -38.39 -0.26
N LEU A 16 -11.73 -37.69 -1.04
CA LEU A 16 -10.57 -38.29 -1.72
C LEU A 16 -9.53 -38.80 -0.71
N LYS A 17 -9.19 -37.97 0.29
CA LYS A 17 -8.28 -38.36 1.38
C LYS A 17 -8.80 -39.58 2.14
N ALA A 18 -10.09 -39.62 2.47
CA ALA A 18 -10.71 -40.77 3.11
C ALA A 18 -10.64 -42.02 2.25
N SER A 19 -10.92 -41.92 0.94
CA SER A 19 -10.85 -43.06 0.00
C SER A 19 -9.43 -43.58 -0.16
N ILE A 20 -8.43 -42.69 -0.24
CA ILE A 20 -7.01 -43.05 -0.30
C ILE A 20 -6.61 -43.81 0.98
N LYS A 21 -7.00 -43.31 2.15
CA LYS A 21 -6.72 -43.93 3.45
C LYS A 21 -7.31 -45.35 3.53
N THR A 22 -8.58 -45.49 3.18
CA THR A 22 -9.26 -46.79 3.15
C THR A 22 -8.54 -47.76 2.21
N ARG A 23 -8.13 -47.32 1.03
CA ARG A 23 -7.39 -48.13 0.08
C ARG A 23 -6.03 -48.54 0.61
N GLN A 24 -5.31 -47.66 1.27
CA GLN A 24 -4.03 -47.95 1.91
C GLN A 24 -4.19 -49.01 3.00
N GLU A 25 -5.22 -48.92 3.83
CA GLU A 25 -5.52 -49.90 4.89
C GLU A 25 -5.85 -51.28 4.29
N GLN A 26 -6.64 -51.36 3.22
CA GLN A 26 -6.91 -52.57 2.48
C GLN A 26 -5.63 -53.23 1.92
N ILE A 27 -4.76 -52.43 1.31
CA ILE A 27 -3.48 -52.93 0.80
C ILE A 27 -2.62 -53.45 1.95
N LYS A 28 -2.52 -52.74 3.06
CA LYS A 28 -1.77 -53.18 4.26
C LYS A 28 -2.29 -54.55 4.76
N THR A 29 -3.59 -54.72 4.85
CA THR A 29 -4.21 -55.97 5.30
C THR A 29 -3.97 -57.12 4.31
N THR A 30 -4.12 -56.84 2.98
CA THR A 30 -4.01 -57.85 1.94
C THR A 30 -2.56 -58.41 1.80
N TYR A 31 -1.55 -57.55 2.00
CA TYR A 31 -0.15 -57.89 1.82
C TYR A 31 0.64 -57.94 3.15
N ALA A 32 -0.05 -58.12 4.27
CA ALA A 32 0.61 -58.14 5.59
C ALA A 32 1.75 -59.16 5.71
N ASP A 33 1.60 -60.31 5.05
CA ASP A 33 2.61 -61.40 5.07
C ASP A 33 3.70 -61.26 4.05
N ASP A 34 3.66 -60.25 3.16
CA ASP A 34 4.71 -60.02 2.17
C ASP A 34 5.90 -59.26 2.79
N GLN A 35 7.03 -59.95 2.92
CA GLN A 35 8.25 -59.37 3.50
C GLN A 35 8.75 -58.10 2.79
N ARG A 36 8.57 -58.03 1.48
CA ARG A 36 8.98 -56.82 0.69
C ARG A 36 8.08 -55.65 0.97
N PHE A 37 6.78 -55.91 1.12
CA PHE A 37 5.82 -54.90 1.46
C PHE A 37 6.04 -54.38 2.89
N SER A 38 6.25 -55.28 3.87
CA SER A 38 6.54 -54.92 5.26
C SER A 38 7.74 -54.00 5.38
N ARG A 39 8.87 -54.33 4.69
CA ARG A 39 10.08 -53.48 4.68
C ARG A 39 9.81 -52.09 4.14
N LYS A 40 9.07 -51.98 3.03
CA LYS A 40 8.70 -50.66 2.45
C LYS A 40 7.80 -49.87 3.38
N LEU A 41 6.89 -50.52 4.06
CA LEU A 41 6.01 -49.89 5.04
C LEU A 41 6.80 -49.36 6.25
N ASP A 42 7.77 -50.14 6.75
CA ASP A 42 8.64 -49.72 7.86
C ASP A 42 9.53 -48.54 7.44
N ASP A 43 10.03 -48.53 6.21
CA ASP A 43 10.79 -47.43 5.63
C ASP A 43 9.90 -46.16 5.52
N GLU A 44 8.67 -46.29 5.04
CA GLU A 44 7.68 -45.17 4.97
C GLU A 44 7.38 -44.58 6.34
N ILE A 45 7.11 -45.46 7.33
CA ILE A 45 6.87 -45.04 8.71
C ILE A 45 8.07 -44.29 9.28
N SER A 46 9.25 -44.84 9.08
CA SER A 46 10.51 -44.24 9.53
C SER A 46 10.73 -42.86 8.89
N GLN A 47 10.52 -42.73 7.58
CA GLN A 47 10.61 -41.45 6.87
C GLN A 47 9.57 -40.49 7.34
N GLN A 48 8.30 -40.91 7.56
CA GLN A 48 7.25 -40.05 8.07
C GLN A 48 7.55 -39.55 9.49
N GLN A 49 8.07 -40.41 10.37
CA GLN A 49 8.54 -40.03 11.69
C GLN A 49 9.66 -38.98 11.63
N ARG A 50 10.59 -39.14 10.71
CA ARG A 50 11.66 -38.16 10.47
C ARG A 50 11.10 -36.82 10.00
N ILE A 51 10.18 -36.81 9.03
CA ILE A 51 9.53 -35.60 8.55
C ILE A 51 8.78 -34.91 9.71
N ASN A 52 7.99 -35.64 10.45
CA ASN A 52 7.23 -35.12 11.59
C ASN A 52 8.15 -34.53 12.69
N SER A 53 9.33 -35.14 12.93
CA SER A 53 10.31 -34.62 13.88
C SER A 53 10.98 -33.31 13.44
N TRP A 54 11.03 -33.07 12.13
CA TRP A 54 11.60 -31.85 11.54
C TRP A 54 10.56 -30.78 11.26
N THR A 55 9.30 -31.19 11.13
CA THR A 55 8.19 -30.27 10.89
C THR A 55 7.69 -29.69 12.23
N LYS A 56 7.59 -28.38 12.26
CA LYS A 56 6.96 -27.67 13.38
C LYS A 56 5.78 -26.89 12.86
N ASP A 57 4.62 -27.14 13.42
CA ASP A 57 3.43 -26.39 13.12
C ASP A 57 3.39 -25.11 13.96
N PHE A 58 3.22 -23.99 13.29
CA PHE A 58 3.02 -22.70 13.95
C PHE A 58 1.60 -22.22 13.66
N THR A 59 0.87 -21.96 14.72
CA THR A 59 -0.46 -21.36 14.63
C THR A 59 -0.37 -19.88 14.94
N SER A 60 -0.85 -19.05 14.02
CA SER A 60 -0.93 -17.60 14.24
C SER A 60 -2.15 -17.25 15.08
N ASN A 61 -1.97 -16.41 16.08
CA ASN A 61 -3.06 -15.80 16.84
C ASN A 61 -3.63 -14.54 16.15
N TYR A 62 -3.06 -14.14 15.02
CA TYR A 62 -3.43 -12.94 14.29
C TYR A 62 -3.80 -13.27 12.85
N VAL A 63 -4.81 -12.55 12.35
CA VAL A 63 -5.18 -12.60 10.93
C VAL A 63 -4.32 -11.60 10.17
N GLY A 64 -3.71 -12.03 9.08
CA GLY A 64 -2.84 -11.19 8.28
C GLY A 64 -2.18 -11.94 7.13
N ILE A 65 -1.30 -11.25 6.42
CA ILE A 65 -0.52 -11.78 5.30
C ILE A 65 0.84 -12.22 5.83
N VAL A 66 1.20 -13.48 5.58
CA VAL A 66 2.54 -13.97 5.89
C VAL A 66 3.51 -13.45 4.84
N SER A 67 4.54 -12.75 5.28
CA SER A 67 5.59 -12.21 4.41
C SER A 67 6.95 -12.72 4.85
N PHE A 68 7.71 -13.22 3.88
CA PHE A 68 9.11 -13.62 4.06
C PHE A 68 10.10 -12.52 3.66
N TYR A 69 9.58 -11.35 3.30
CA TYR A 69 10.41 -10.18 3.06
C TYR A 69 10.83 -9.57 4.40
N LEU A 70 12.10 -9.73 4.71
CA LEU A 70 12.74 -9.29 5.95
C LEU A 70 13.89 -8.34 5.60
N ASP A 71 13.94 -7.20 6.26
CA ASP A 71 14.90 -6.13 5.97
C ASP A 71 15.60 -5.58 7.23
N GLY A 72 15.36 -6.21 8.38
CA GLY A 72 15.95 -5.82 9.66
C GLY A 72 15.19 -4.75 10.44
N TYR A 73 14.08 -4.24 9.90
CA TYR A 73 13.26 -3.23 10.58
C TYR A 73 12.05 -3.82 11.31
N GLU A 74 11.89 -5.15 11.34
CA GLU A 74 10.70 -5.83 11.84
C GLU A 74 10.37 -5.48 13.29
N TYR A 75 11.39 -5.22 14.09
CA TYR A 75 11.23 -4.89 15.50
C TYR A 75 11.25 -3.39 15.79
N SER A 76 11.95 -2.62 14.97
CA SER A 76 12.13 -1.19 15.19
C SER A 76 11.02 -0.34 14.55
N LEU A 77 10.48 -0.76 13.39
CA LEU A 77 9.47 -0.02 12.66
C LEU A 77 8.13 -0.75 12.69
N THR A 78 7.38 -0.51 13.76
CA THR A 78 6.06 -1.10 14.02
C THR A 78 4.99 0.00 14.13
N SER A 79 3.71 -0.39 14.13
CA SER A 79 2.60 0.54 14.36
C SER A 79 2.63 1.24 15.74
N GLN A 80 3.40 0.72 16.67
CA GLN A 80 3.57 1.31 18.01
C GLN A 80 4.75 2.28 18.08
N THR A 81 5.83 2.00 17.33
CA THR A 81 7.09 2.74 17.40
C THR A 81 7.21 3.84 16.36
N TYR A 82 6.48 3.78 15.23
CA TYR A 82 6.66 4.72 14.12
C TYR A 82 6.48 6.19 14.51
N GLN A 83 5.69 6.48 15.55
CA GLN A 83 5.46 7.84 16.02
C GLN A 83 6.67 8.45 16.73
N SER A 84 7.56 7.63 17.27
CA SER A 84 8.73 8.08 18.04
C SER A 84 9.93 8.50 17.17
N PHE A 85 9.93 8.16 15.89
CA PHE A 85 11.06 8.47 15.01
C PHE A 85 11.21 9.96 14.73
N THR A 86 12.44 10.39 14.76
CA THR A 86 12.85 11.76 14.37
C THR A 86 13.13 11.83 12.87
N PRO A 87 13.09 13.03 12.25
CA PRO A 87 13.47 13.21 10.85
C PRO A 87 14.84 12.62 10.51
N THR A 88 15.83 12.83 11.39
CA THR A 88 17.19 12.31 11.18
C THR A 88 17.24 10.78 11.15
N GLN A 89 16.54 10.11 12.06
CA GLN A 89 16.46 8.63 12.06
C GLN A 89 15.79 8.11 10.80
N VAL A 90 14.69 8.73 10.37
CA VAL A 90 14.01 8.33 9.11
C VAL A 90 14.93 8.53 7.92
N ARG A 91 15.71 9.60 7.87
CA ARG A 91 16.72 9.83 6.82
C ARG A 91 17.79 8.73 6.81
N GLN A 92 18.25 8.30 7.98
CA GLN A 92 19.21 7.19 8.12
C GLN A 92 18.59 5.88 7.58
N MET A 93 17.33 5.60 7.90
CA MET A 93 16.61 4.42 7.38
C MET A 93 16.49 4.46 5.86
N VAL A 94 16.14 5.61 5.26
CA VAL A 94 16.06 5.76 3.80
C VAL A 94 17.41 5.49 3.13
N ARG A 95 18.53 5.77 3.85
CA ARG A 95 19.89 5.44 3.39
C ARG A 95 20.30 3.99 3.67
N GLY A 96 19.38 3.14 4.18
CA GLY A 96 19.63 1.73 4.47
C GLY A 96 20.33 1.46 5.81
N GLN A 97 20.40 2.43 6.71
CA GLN A 97 20.93 2.23 8.04
C GLN A 97 19.85 1.66 8.95
N VAL A 98 19.98 0.40 9.31
CA VAL A 98 19.07 -0.26 10.26
C VAL A 98 19.35 0.25 11.67
N PRO A 99 18.30 0.62 12.44
CA PRO A 99 18.47 0.95 13.85
C PRO A 99 19.10 -0.18 14.65
N ASP A 100 19.85 0.16 15.69
CA ASP A 100 20.40 -0.85 16.59
C ASP A 100 19.27 -1.72 17.16
N GLN A 101 19.45 -3.02 17.06
CA GLN A 101 18.51 -3.98 17.65
C GLN A 101 18.75 -4.04 19.16
N ASP A 102 17.65 -4.16 19.92
CA ASP A 102 17.69 -4.42 21.35
C ASP A 102 18.50 -5.70 21.63
N ASP A 103 19.34 -5.66 22.66
CA ASP A 103 20.17 -6.80 23.09
C ASP A 103 19.32 -8.07 23.34
N ALA A 104 18.06 -7.91 23.74
CA ALA A 104 17.13 -9.02 23.93
C ALA A 104 16.80 -9.80 22.63
N LEU A 105 17.08 -9.22 21.46
CA LEU A 105 16.82 -9.80 20.15
C LEU A 105 18.10 -10.36 19.49
N ARG A 106 19.28 -10.08 20.08
CA ARG A 106 20.54 -10.60 19.59
C ARG A 106 20.52 -12.14 19.58
N GLY A 107 20.87 -12.71 18.44
CA GLY A 107 20.88 -14.16 18.25
C GLY A 107 19.53 -14.79 17.90
N LYS A 108 18.45 -14.02 17.77
CA LYS A 108 17.16 -14.49 17.24
C LYS A 108 17.11 -14.20 15.74
N THR A 109 16.75 -15.20 14.96
CA THR A 109 16.54 -15.06 13.52
C THR A 109 15.05 -15.00 13.25
N THR A 110 14.59 -13.88 12.69
CA THR A 110 13.24 -13.75 12.19
C THR A 110 13.09 -14.58 10.93
N LEU A 111 12.07 -15.45 10.86
CA LEU A 111 11.82 -16.31 9.71
C LEU A 111 10.77 -15.71 8.78
N TYR A 112 9.77 -15.07 9.34
CA TYR A 112 8.69 -14.41 8.62
C TYR A 112 8.05 -13.35 9.51
N ARG A 113 7.24 -12.51 8.91
CA ARG A 113 6.37 -11.55 9.63
C ARG A 113 4.92 -11.74 9.20
N ILE A 114 3.99 -11.40 10.08
CA ILE A 114 2.57 -11.33 9.77
C ILE A 114 2.21 -9.86 9.67
N VAL A 115 1.73 -9.47 8.50
CA VAL A 115 1.36 -8.08 8.20
C VAL A 115 -0.16 -7.98 8.21
N GLN A 116 -0.69 -7.09 9.04
CA GLN A 116 -2.12 -6.80 9.07
C GLN A 116 -2.50 -6.07 7.78
N ASN A 117 -3.58 -6.52 7.13
CA ASN A 117 -4.12 -5.86 5.94
C ASN A 117 -5.11 -4.76 6.30
N GLY A 118 -5.40 -3.87 5.36
CA GLY A 118 -6.42 -2.83 5.46
C GLY A 118 -5.94 -1.48 5.95
N SER A 119 -4.77 -1.39 6.61
CA SER A 119 -4.16 -0.10 6.95
C SER A 119 -2.65 -0.19 7.12
N TRP A 120 -1.95 0.88 6.81
CA TRP A 120 -0.51 1.01 6.98
C TRP A 120 -0.10 2.47 7.20
N ASN A 121 1.11 2.67 7.68
CA ASN A 121 1.63 3.99 8.04
C ASN A 121 2.82 4.36 7.17
N VAL A 122 2.98 5.66 6.93
CA VAL A 122 4.08 6.24 6.15
C VAL A 122 4.79 7.30 6.97
N LEU A 123 6.11 7.22 6.99
CA LEU A 123 6.98 8.27 7.46
C LEU A 123 7.47 9.06 6.23
N PHE A 124 6.84 10.20 5.97
CA PHE A 124 7.11 11.03 4.80
C PHE A 124 8.06 12.17 5.16
N LEU A 125 9.29 12.13 4.61
CA LEU A 125 10.24 13.24 4.69
C LEU A 125 9.95 14.22 3.56
N SER A 126 9.46 15.41 3.90
CA SER A 126 9.16 16.43 2.92
C SER A 126 10.43 17.12 2.41
N ALA A 127 10.52 17.28 1.09
CA ALA A 127 11.52 18.14 0.46
C ALA A 127 11.16 19.62 0.63
N ASP A 128 9.86 19.94 0.72
CA ASP A 128 9.36 21.29 1.00
C ASP A 128 9.37 21.56 2.51
N LYS A 129 10.25 22.44 2.93
CA LYS A 129 10.43 22.82 4.35
C LYS A 129 9.38 23.80 4.82
N ASP A 130 8.77 24.54 3.92
CA ASP A 130 7.81 25.62 4.20
C ASP A 130 6.36 25.08 4.21
N TRP A 131 6.14 23.88 3.68
CA TRP A 131 4.84 23.24 3.73
C TRP A 131 4.37 23.05 5.18
N ASN A 132 3.16 23.50 5.48
CA ASN A 132 2.52 23.35 6.79
C ASN A 132 1.38 22.31 6.69
N PRO A 133 1.65 21.03 6.99
CA PRO A 133 0.61 20.00 6.99
C PRO A 133 -0.40 20.26 8.11
N VAL A 134 -1.65 19.88 7.86
CA VAL A 134 -2.73 19.98 8.85
C VAL A 134 -3.11 18.58 9.33
N ASN A 135 -3.11 18.39 10.64
CA ASN A 135 -3.52 17.10 11.22
C ASN A 135 -4.98 16.78 10.85
N GLY A 136 -5.23 15.55 10.43
CA GLY A 136 -6.54 15.08 9.96
C GLY A 136 -6.83 15.40 8.49
N GLN A 137 -6.01 16.20 7.82
CA GLN A 137 -6.19 16.46 6.38
C GLN A 137 -5.73 15.25 5.57
N THR A 138 -6.51 14.95 4.52
CA THR A 138 -6.23 13.83 3.60
C THR A 138 -5.62 14.37 2.31
N TYR A 139 -4.53 13.72 1.89
CA TYR A 139 -3.79 14.00 0.67
C TYR A 139 -3.77 12.78 -0.23
N GLN A 140 -3.51 12.97 -1.51
CA GLN A 140 -3.22 11.90 -2.44
C GLN A 140 -1.72 11.59 -2.40
N LEU A 141 -1.38 10.41 -1.93
CA LEU A 141 -0.01 9.89 -1.90
C LEU A 141 0.23 9.05 -3.15
N LYS A 142 1.15 9.49 -4.00
CA LYS A 142 1.59 8.76 -5.18
C LYS A 142 2.97 8.17 -4.89
N LEU A 143 3.08 6.84 -5.00
CA LEU A 143 4.33 6.11 -4.80
C LEU A 143 5.10 6.01 -6.12
N GLY A 144 6.39 6.31 -6.11
CA GLY A 144 7.24 6.35 -7.30
C GLY A 144 7.59 5.00 -7.90
N ARG A 145 7.41 3.90 -7.16
CA ARG A 145 7.60 2.52 -7.62
C ARG A 145 6.24 1.83 -7.76
N PHE A 146 6.18 0.77 -8.57
CA PHE A 146 4.99 -0.06 -8.80
C PHE A 146 3.80 0.71 -9.38
N ASP A 147 3.90 1.02 -10.67
CA ASP A 147 2.83 1.58 -11.51
C ASP A 147 2.19 2.86 -10.95
N SER A 148 2.98 3.64 -10.21
CA SER A 148 2.51 4.92 -9.63
C SER A 148 1.25 4.74 -8.77
N THR A 149 1.22 3.71 -7.92
CA THR A 149 0.13 3.49 -6.97
C THR A 149 -0.22 4.78 -6.25
N GLN A 150 -1.47 5.18 -6.37
CA GLN A 150 -2.01 6.38 -5.74
C GLN A 150 -3.03 5.97 -4.68
N VAL A 151 -2.85 6.48 -3.46
CA VAL A 151 -3.71 6.18 -2.31
C VAL A 151 -4.01 7.44 -1.51
N SER A 152 -5.15 7.44 -0.84
CA SER A 152 -5.48 8.51 0.11
C SER A 152 -4.72 8.30 1.41
N ALA A 153 -4.03 9.34 1.87
CA ALA A 153 -3.22 9.34 3.08
C ALA A 153 -3.61 10.50 4.00
N THR A 154 -3.95 10.19 5.23
CA THR A 154 -4.37 11.18 6.23
C THR A 154 -3.20 11.54 7.14
N VAL A 155 -2.98 12.83 7.37
CA VAL A 155 -1.96 13.32 8.29
C VAL A 155 -2.35 13.01 9.73
N GLU A 156 -1.59 12.19 10.43
CA GLU A 156 -1.77 11.93 11.86
C GLU A 156 -1.01 12.94 12.73
N SER A 157 0.23 13.20 12.36
CA SER A 157 1.08 14.16 13.05
C SER A 157 2.26 14.57 12.19
N PHE A 158 2.95 15.61 12.59
CA PHE A 158 4.22 16.01 11.97
C PHE A 158 5.20 16.54 13.00
N SER A 159 6.48 16.54 12.64
CA SER A 159 7.55 17.11 13.46
C SER A 159 8.62 17.76 12.60
N ARG A 160 9.18 18.86 13.12
CA ARG A 160 10.28 19.58 12.48
C ARG A 160 11.50 19.46 13.37
N SER A 161 12.64 19.09 12.80
CA SER A 161 13.92 19.05 13.51
C SER A 161 15.06 19.17 12.52
N GLY A 162 16.07 19.99 12.85
CA GLY A 162 17.24 20.17 11.99
C GLY A 162 16.93 20.74 10.60
N GLY A 163 15.84 21.50 10.45
CA GLY A 163 15.38 22.03 9.15
C GLY A 163 14.71 20.99 8.27
N GLU A 164 14.31 19.85 8.82
CA GLU A 164 13.58 18.78 8.14
C GLU A 164 12.16 18.67 8.66
N LEU A 165 11.23 18.36 7.76
CA LEU A 165 9.83 18.11 8.06
C LEU A 165 9.54 16.62 7.86
N LEU A 166 9.16 15.95 8.95
CA LEU A 166 8.66 14.58 8.94
C LEU A 166 7.15 14.59 9.17
N VAL A 167 6.40 14.05 8.24
CA VAL A 167 4.95 13.90 8.32
C VAL A 167 4.62 12.42 8.48
N ARG A 168 3.77 12.10 9.44
CA ARG A 168 3.27 10.75 9.70
C ARG A 168 1.89 10.64 9.09
N LEU A 169 1.77 9.72 8.14
CA LEU A 169 0.55 9.52 7.38
C LEU A 169 -0.02 8.14 7.66
N ARG A 170 -1.33 8.07 7.75
CA ARG A 170 -2.08 6.83 7.80
C ARG A 170 -2.78 6.61 6.46
N VAL A 171 -2.66 5.41 5.94
CA VAL A 171 -3.32 4.95 4.71
C VAL A 171 -4.26 3.82 5.06
N GLU A 172 -5.54 3.97 4.73
CA GLU A 172 -6.57 2.95 4.92
C GLU A 172 -6.87 2.26 3.60
N SER A 173 -5.94 1.39 3.19
CA SER A 173 -6.05 0.59 1.98
C SER A 173 -5.27 -0.70 2.10
N ASP A 174 -5.40 -1.55 1.08
CA ASP A 174 -4.67 -2.81 0.96
C ASP A 174 -3.16 -2.58 1.05
N VAL A 175 -2.48 -3.44 1.83
CA VAL A 175 -1.02 -3.38 2.04
C VAL A 175 -0.21 -4.01 0.90
N HIS A 176 -0.84 -4.77 -0.01
CA HIS A 176 -0.12 -5.50 -1.06
C HIS A 176 0.85 -4.63 -1.89
N PRO A 177 0.51 -3.39 -2.29
CA PRO A 177 1.42 -2.57 -3.07
C PRO A 177 2.73 -2.24 -2.37
N VAL A 178 2.72 -2.23 -1.02
CA VAL A 178 3.88 -1.86 -0.19
C VAL A 178 4.48 -3.03 0.58
N LEU A 179 3.94 -4.23 0.42
CA LEU A 179 4.35 -5.42 1.20
C LEU A 179 5.84 -5.75 1.05
N TYR A 180 6.40 -5.53 -0.14
CA TYR A 180 7.79 -5.82 -0.48
C TYR A 180 8.65 -4.55 -0.62
N MET A 181 8.15 -3.42 -0.09
CA MET A 181 8.79 -2.12 -0.20
C MET A 181 8.93 -1.50 1.19
N ARG A 182 10.13 -1.01 1.51
CA ARG A 182 10.36 -0.29 2.76
C ARG A 182 10.47 1.21 2.55
N SER A 183 11.09 1.62 1.47
CA SER A 183 11.27 3.03 1.13
C SER A 183 11.09 3.25 -0.36
N THR A 184 10.53 4.39 -0.72
CA THR A 184 10.37 4.84 -2.11
C THR A 184 10.30 6.35 -2.15
N GLU A 185 10.56 6.91 -3.32
CA GLU A 185 10.16 8.28 -3.61
C GLU A 185 8.64 8.37 -3.65
N ALA A 186 8.10 9.45 -3.12
CA ALA A 186 6.66 9.66 -3.09
C ALA A 186 6.34 11.14 -3.30
N THR A 187 5.21 11.40 -3.92
CA THR A 187 4.64 12.74 -4.06
C THR A 187 3.35 12.81 -3.27
N LEU A 188 3.19 13.86 -2.50
CA LEU A 188 1.96 14.15 -1.77
C LEU A 188 1.31 15.37 -2.40
N GLY A 189 0.04 15.23 -2.79
CA GLY A 189 -0.74 16.29 -3.44
C GLY A 189 -2.15 16.40 -2.87
N GLU A 190 -2.75 17.55 -2.98
CA GLU A 190 -4.16 17.73 -2.67
C GLU A 190 -5.01 17.39 -3.90
N ASN A 191 -6.15 16.76 -3.69
CA ASN A 191 -7.18 16.71 -4.71
C ASN A 191 -7.88 18.08 -4.70
N MET A 192 -7.66 18.83 -5.75
CA MET A 192 -8.38 20.09 -5.97
C MET A 192 -9.35 19.89 -7.12
N ASP A 193 -10.59 20.21 -6.90
CA ASP A 193 -11.54 20.34 -8.01
C ASP A 193 -11.12 21.54 -8.85
N THR A 194 -10.73 21.25 -10.08
CA THR A 194 -10.22 22.24 -11.01
C THR A 194 -10.95 22.14 -12.33
N PHE A 195 -11.16 23.30 -12.95
CA PHE A 195 -11.54 23.35 -14.34
C PHE A 195 -10.30 23.33 -15.22
N ARG A 196 -10.41 22.84 -16.44
CA ARG A 196 -9.35 22.95 -17.45
C ARG A 196 -9.90 23.48 -18.76
N VAL A 197 -9.13 24.35 -19.39
CA VAL A 197 -9.38 24.83 -20.76
C VAL A 197 -8.08 24.83 -21.55
N PRO A 198 -8.13 24.80 -22.88
CA PRO A 198 -6.93 24.99 -23.71
C PRO A 198 -6.21 26.31 -23.34
N GLU A 199 -4.89 26.34 -23.38
CA GLU A 199 -4.13 27.54 -23.03
C GLU A 199 -4.54 28.77 -23.85
N ARG A 200 -4.98 28.55 -25.10
CA ARG A 200 -5.53 29.60 -25.97
C ARG A 200 -6.84 30.22 -25.51
N ALA A 201 -7.49 29.68 -24.49
CA ALA A 201 -8.68 30.29 -23.89
C ALA A 201 -8.35 31.32 -22.80
N LEU A 202 -7.07 31.40 -22.41
CA LEU A 202 -6.64 32.39 -21.43
C LEU A 202 -6.66 33.79 -22.01
N TYR A 203 -7.42 34.65 -21.36
CA TYR A 203 -7.54 36.06 -21.73
C TYR A 203 -7.16 36.94 -20.55
N VAL A 204 -6.51 38.08 -20.84
CA VAL A 204 -6.13 39.06 -19.81
C VAL A 204 -6.90 40.34 -20.03
N GLN A 205 -7.69 40.74 -19.05
CA GLN A 205 -8.45 42.01 -19.06
C GLN A 205 -8.08 42.83 -17.84
N ASN A 206 -7.61 44.06 -18.05
CA ASN A 206 -7.23 44.96 -16.94
C ASN A 206 -6.28 44.28 -15.93
N GLU A 207 -5.22 43.63 -16.40
CA GLU A 207 -4.22 42.89 -15.62
C GLU A 207 -4.78 41.64 -14.89
N THR A 208 -6.03 41.30 -15.08
CA THR A 208 -6.65 40.11 -14.47
C THR A 208 -6.74 38.98 -15.49
N GLN A 209 -6.26 37.81 -15.11
CA GLN A 209 -6.38 36.60 -15.91
C GLN A 209 -7.78 36.03 -15.81
N GLY A 210 -8.34 35.60 -16.93
CA GLY A 210 -9.69 35.04 -16.98
C GLY A 210 -9.95 34.25 -18.25
N ILE A 211 -11.17 33.77 -18.37
CA ILE A 211 -11.70 33.15 -19.58
C ILE A 211 -12.94 33.91 -20.04
N VAL A 212 -13.22 33.89 -21.34
CA VAL A 212 -14.44 34.45 -21.89
C VAL A 212 -15.40 33.32 -22.20
N VAL A 213 -16.52 33.28 -21.49
CA VAL A 213 -17.62 32.33 -21.70
C VAL A 213 -18.57 32.91 -22.74
N VAL A 214 -19.01 32.07 -23.67
CA VAL A 214 -19.93 32.44 -24.77
C VAL A 214 -21.25 31.69 -24.56
N GLU A 215 -22.31 32.46 -24.27
CA GLU A 215 -23.69 31.95 -24.15
C GLU A 215 -24.54 32.59 -25.22
N GLY A 216 -24.81 31.84 -26.28
CA GLY A 216 -25.52 32.34 -27.45
C GLY A 216 -24.78 33.50 -28.15
N GLN A 217 -25.25 34.73 -28.06
CA GLN A 217 -24.60 35.93 -28.61
C GLN A 217 -23.94 36.81 -27.53
N THR A 218 -23.93 36.36 -26.29
CA THR A 218 -23.37 37.12 -25.18
C THR A 218 -22.01 36.56 -24.79
N GLU A 219 -21.03 37.43 -24.68
CA GLU A 219 -19.71 37.12 -24.15
C GLU A 219 -19.56 37.70 -22.74
N SER A 220 -19.12 36.89 -21.80
CA SER A 220 -18.87 37.30 -20.42
C SER A 220 -17.46 36.91 -19.97
N PHE A 221 -16.74 37.87 -19.37
CA PHE A 221 -15.42 37.64 -18.83
C PHE A 221 -15.54 37.13 -17.39
N HIS A 222 -14.86 35.98 -17.12
CA HIS A 222 -14.81 35.38 -15.79
C HIS A 222 -13.37 35.35 -15.30
N PRO A 223 -13.04 36.04 -14.20
CA PRO A 223 -11.73 35.97 -13.57
C PRO A 223 -11.45 34.56 -13.04
N ILE A 224 -10.23 34.09 -13.24
CA ILE A 224 -9.77 32.78 -12.79
C ILE A 224 -8.46 32.89 -12.03
N SER A 225 -8.23 31.94 -11.12
CA SER A 225 -6.95 31.70 -10.48
C SER A 225 -6.26 30.51 -11.18
N VAL A 226 -5.25 30.78 -11.97
CA VAL A 226 -4.48 29.73 -12.65
C VAL A 226 -3.62 29.01 -11.63
N LEU A 227 -3.79 27.67 -11.51
CA LEU A 227 -3.03 26.82 -10.61
C LEU A 227 -1.80 26.25 -11.28
N THR A 228 -1.96 25.73 -12.50
CA THR A 228 -0.86 25.18 -13.29
C THR A 228 -1.18 25.16 -14.78
N LYS A 229 -0.14 25.01 -15.58
CA LYS A 229 -0.23 24.79 -17.03
C LYS A 229 0.48 23.48 -17.34
N ALA A 230 -0.21 22.58 -18.02
CA ALA A 230 0.34 21.30 -18.45
C ALA A 230 -0.33 20.82 -19.74
N ASP A 231 0.43 20.20 -20.62
CA ASP A 231 -0.04 19.54 -21.85
C ASP A 231 -0.89 20.44 -22.78
N GLY A 232 -0.60 21.76 -22.83
CA GLY A 232 -1.35 22.72 -23.62
C GLY A 232 -2.69 23.16 -23.02
N TYR A 233 -2.93 22.83 -21.76
CA TYR A 233 -4.08 23.25 -20.99
C TYR A 233 -3.68 24.07 -19.77
N ILE A 234 -4.57 24.97 -19.34
CA ILE A 234 -4.53 25.62 -18.03
C ILE A 234 -5.52 24.93 -17.09
N TYR A 235 -5.07 24.69 -15.86
CA TYR A 235 -5.88 24.19 -14.75
C TYR A 235 -6.10 25.35 -13.79
N PHE A 236 -7.35 25.63 -13.45
CA PHE A 236 -7.68 26.82 -12.71
C PHE A 236 -8.88 26.61 -11.78
N GLN A 237 -9.05 27.55 -10.86
CA GLN A 237 -10.26 27.70 -10.04
C GLN A 237 -10.93 29.04 -10.39
N PRO A 238 -12.28 29.08 -10.40
CA PRO A 238 -12.98 30.34 -10.56
C PRO A 238 -12.77 31.22 -9.32
N VAL A 239 -12.55 32.53 -9.53
CA VAL A 239 -12.46 33.49 -8.41
C VAL A 239 -13.82 33.63 -7.73
N GLN A 240 -14.91 33.51 -8.48
CA GLN A 240 -16.28 33.51 -7.96
C GLN A 240 -16.87 32.10 -8.15
N GLN A 241 -17.26 31.47 -7.07
CA GLN A 241 -17.87 30.13 -7.12
C GLN A 241 -19.29 30.18 -7.70
N GLY A 242 -19.66 29.12 -8.41
CA GLY A 242 -21.02 28.92 -8.93
C GLY A 242 -21.30 29.57 -10.29
N LEU A 243 -20.35 30.32 -10.87
CA LEU A 243 -20.53 30.93 -12.19
C LEU A 243 -19.98 30.05 -13.35
N LEU A 244 -19.07 29.15 -13.05
CA LEU A 244 -18.51 28.24 -14.03
C LEU A 244 -18.93 26.81 -13.71
N TYR A 245 -19.36 26.09 -14.75
CA TYR A 245 -19.74 24.68 -14.67
C TYR A 245 -19.29 23.93 -15.91
N GLU A 246 -19.25 22.62 -15.84
CA GLU A 246 -18.83 21.77 -16.94
C GLU A 246 -19.81 21.87 -18.13
N GLY A 247 -19.26 21.99 -19.35
CA GLY A 247 -20.06 22.11 -20.57
C GLY A 247 -20.24 23.54 -21.10
N LEU A 248 -19.74 24.56 -20.40
CA LEU A 248 -19.72 25.92 -20.93
C LEU A 248 -18.80 26.05 -22.14
N THR A 249 -19.21 26.85 -23.12
CA THR A 249 -18.38 27.17 -24.29
C THR A 249 -17.46 28.34 -23.95
N VAL A 250 -16.16 28.15 -24.19
CA VAL A 250 -15.14 29.21 -23.99
C VAL A 250 -14.58 29.69 -25.32
N LYS A 251 -14.33 30.99 -25.41
CA LYS A 251 -13.71 31.61 -26.56
C LYS A 251 -12.22 31.32 -26.59
N LEU A 252 -11.68 31.01 -27.75
CA LEU A 252 -10.23 30.82 -27.99
C LEU A 252 -9.67 32.07 -28.68
N PHE A 253 -8.46 32.49 -28.30
CA PHE A 253 -7.75 33.65 -28.79
C PHE A 253 -6.48 33.27 -29.51
#